data_b8243079ff3b01cd6def222328c6b43f
#
_entry.id   b8243079ff3b01cd6def222328c6b43f
#
_cell.length_a   1.000
_cell.length_b   1.000
_cell.length_c   1.000
_cell.angle_alpha   90.00
_cell.angle_beta   90.00
_cell.angle_gamma   90.00
#
_symmetry.space_group_name_H-M   'P 1'
#
loop_
_entity.id
_entity.type
_entity.pdbx_description
1 polymer ?
#
loop_
_entity_poly.entity_id
_entity_poly.type
_entity_poly.pdbx_seq_one_letter_code
_entity_poly.pdbx_strand_id
1 'polypeptide(L)'
;KPVTDGFTSIRQAGEAISVMIVLEDGQVAYGDCAAVQYSGAGGRDPLFLAKDFIPVIEQHIKPQLIGKEADNFRALAKMMEEIQVDGKRLHTAIRYGVSQALLDAVARATGRQMCEVVADEYGCTVSDHPIPIFTQSGDDRYNNADKMIIKGAAVLPHALINNVETKLGAHGEKLLAYVQWLSQRIVSMRTDESYSPVLHIDVYGTIGAAFGNTNYAAMADYIATLEEAAKPFHLRIEGPMDCDCDRETQMTALAGLTAELDRRGIQV
;
A
#
# COMPACT_ATOMS: atom_id res chain seq x y z
N LYS A 1 -10.32 -11.55 15.73
CA LYS A 1 -9.29 -12.56 16.11
C LYS A 1 -8.18 -12.50 15.06
N PRO A 2 -6.89 -12.49 15.46
CA PRO A 2 -5.80 -12.55 14.49
C PRO A 2 -5.84 -13.89 13.73
N VAL A 3 -5.47 -13.84 12.44
CA VAL A 3 -5.47 -14.99 11.53
C VAL A 3 -4.05 -15.40 11.09
N THR A 4 -3.03 -14.57 11.42
CA THR A 4 -1.62 -14.82 11.08
C THR A 4 -0.85 -15.32 12.30
N ASP A 5 0.05 -16.28 12.10
CA ASP A 5 0.85 -16.88 13.15
C ASP A 5 1.70 -15.86 13.92
N GLY A 6 1.82 -16.06 15.24
CA GLY A 6 2.59 -15.18 16.12
C GLY A 6 1.85 -13.95 16.62
N PHE A 7 0.69 -13.59 16.03
CA PHE A 7 -0.10 -12.45 16.46
C PHE A 7 -1.05 -12.80 17.61
N THR A 8 -1.08 -11.95 18.63
CA THR A 8 -2.03 -12.03 19.77
C THR A 8 -3.16 -11.03 19.64
N SER A 9 -3.01 -10.01 18.80
CA SER A 9 -4.04 -9.03 18.45
C SER A 9 -3.95 -8.70 16.96
N ILE A 10 -5.03 -8.13 16.38
CA ILE A 10 -5.08 -7.78 14.96
C ILE A 10 -3.97 -6.79 14.59
N ARG A 11 -3.65 -5.85 15.49
CA ARG A 11 -2.52 -4.94 15.36
C ARG A 11 -1.61 -5.08 16.56
N GLN A 12 -0.32 -5.17 16.32
CA GLN A 12 0.71 -5.20 17.36
C GLN A 12 1.77 -4.15 17.08
N ALA A 13 2.53 -3.77 18.12
CA ALA A 13 3.71 -2.93 17.94
C ALA A 13 4.69 -3.62 16.99
N GLY A 14 5.19 -2.88 16.01
CA GLY A 14 6.16 -3.36 15.06
C GLY A 14 7.59 -3.17 15.55
N GLU A 15 8.48 -3.99 15.02
CA GLU A 15 9.91 -3.80 15.09
C GLU A 15 10.46 -3.64 13.67
N ALA A 16 11.61 -2.99 13.53
CA ALA A 16 12.31 -2.84 12.26
C ALA A 16 13.79 -3.18 12.47
N ILE A 17 14.45 -3.65 11.41
CA ILE A 17 15.87 -3.91 11.37
C ILE A 17 16.48 -3.03 10.27
N SER A 18 17.36 -2.09 10.63
CA SER A 18 18.13 -1.35 9.65
C SER A 18 19.32 -2.19 9.19
N VAL A 19 19.41 -2.40 7.89
CA VAL A 19 20.54 -3.08 7.23
C VAL A 19 21.50 -2.01 6.71
N MET A 20 22.77 -2.15 7.07
CA MET A 20 23.85 -1.32 6.57
C MET A 20 24.84 -2.17 5.78
N ILE A 21 25.09 -1.80 4.53
CA ILE A 21 26.14 -2.41 3.68
C ILE A 21 27.29 -1.44 3.58
N VAL A 22 28.44 -1.84 4.07
CA VAL A 22 29.68 -1.04 3.99
C VAL A 22 30.45 -1.46 2.74
N LEU A 23 30.67 -0.51 1.84
CA LEU A 23 31.46 -0.69 0.62
C LEU A 23 32.97 -0.59 0.93
N GLU A 24 33.81 -1.08 0.02
CA GLU A 24 35.27 -1.09 0.19
C GLU A 24 35.85 0.32 0.38
N ASP A 25 35.27 1.32 -0.26
CA ASP A 25 35.67 2.73 -0.14
C ASP A 25 35.15 3.43 1.14
N GLY A 26 34.45 2.69 2.01
CA GLY A 26 33.88 3.17 3.26
C GLY A 26 32.52 3.83 3.16
N GLN A 27 31.91 3.92 1.98
CA GLN A 27 30.53 4.36 1.84
C GLN A 27 29.58 3.35 2.51
N VAL A 28 28.47 3.84 3.07
CA VAL A 28 27.47 3.01 3.74
C VAL A 28 26.13 3.15 3.03
N ALA A 29 25.60 2.03 2.59
CA ALA A 29 24.27 1.92 2.00
C ALA A 29 23.25 1.41 3.03
N TYR A 30 22.00 1.83 2.91
CA TYR A 30 20.96 1.59 3.90
C TYR A 30 19.70 0.96 3.32
N GLY A 31 19.05 0.13 4.13
CA GLY A 31 17.71 -0.35 3.88
C GLY A 31 17.04 -0.80 5.17
N ASP A 32 15.73 -0.67 5.26
CA ASP A 32 14.95 -0.96 6.46
C ASP A 32 14.01 -2.14 6.25
N CYS A 33 14.25 -3.21 7.01
CA CYS A 33 13.36 -4.36 7.10
C CYS A 33 12.20 -3.99 8.04
N ALA A 34 11.11 -3.52 7.49
CA ALA A 34 9.91 -3.15 8.23
C ALA A 34 8.69 -3.91 7.70
N ALA A 35 7.83 -4.38 8.59
CA ALA A 35 6.60 -5.08 8.26
C ALA A 35 5.37 -4.34 8.78
N VAL A 36 4.27 -4.44 8.06
CA VAL A 36 2.96 -4.05 8.59
C VAL A 36 2.52 -5.10 9.60
N GLN A 37 2.55 -4.75 10.89
CA GLN A 37 2.18 -5.64 11.98
C GLN A 37 0.64 -5.73 12.15
N TYR A 38 0.01 -6.33 11.15
CA TYR A 38 -1.44 -6.46 11.04
C TYR A 38 -1.84 -7.87 10.62
N SER A 39 -2.79 -8.45 11.31
CA SER A 39 -3.27 -9.82 11.13
C SER A 39 -4.79 -9.91 10.97
N GLY A 40 -5.39 -8.97 10.24
CA GLY A 40 -6.82 -8.98 9.92
C GLY A 40 -7.17 -9.74 8.64
N ALA A 41 -6.17 -10.13 7.84
CA ALA A 41 -6.35 -10.91 6.62
C ALA A 41 -5.31 -12.01 6.53
N GLY A 42 -5.66 -13.14 5.89
CA GLY A 42 -4.76 -14.26 5.65
C GLY A 42 -3.68 -13.96 4.60
N GLY A 43 -2.74 -14.90 4.44
CA GLY A 43 -1.68 -14.84 3.43
C GLY A 43 -0.55 -13.85 3.72
N ARG A 44 -0.46 -13.34 4.94
CA ARG A 44 0.63 -12.48 5.40
C ARG A 44 1.75 -13.29 6.03
N ASP A 45 2.94 -12.71 6.02
CA ASP A 45 4.08 -13.25 6.77
C ASP A 45 3.81 -13.20 8.29
N PRO A 46 4.48 -14.06 9.08
CA PRO A 46 4.32 -14.08 10.53
C PRO A 46 4.73 -12.75 11.17
N LEU A 47 4.50 -12.62 12.48
CA LEU A 47 4.91 -11.44 13.25
C LEU A 47 6.41 -11.21 13.10
N PHE A 48 6.80 -9.97 12.72
CA PHE A 48 8.19 -9.58 12.52
C PHE A 48 8.78 -9.02 13.83
N LEU A 49 9.70 -9.78 14.43
CA LEU A 49 10.47 -9.35 15.62
C LEU A 49 11.96 -9.42 15.32
N ALA A 50 12.68 -8.38 15.68
CA ALA A 50 14.11 -8.26 15.38
C ALA A 50 14.94 -9.44 15.93
N LYS A 51 14.61 -9.92 17.14
CA LYS A 51 15.29 -11.08 17.77
C LYS A 51 15.19 -12.37 16.93
N ASP A 52 14.13 -12.55 16.16
CA ASP A 52 13.87 -13.76 15.39
C ASP A 52 14.53 -13.66 14.00
N PHE A 53 14.66 -12.46 13.45
CA PHE A 53 15.12 -12.24 12.08
C PHE A 53 16.54 -11.69 11.93
N ILE A 54 17.13 -11.08 12.97
CA ILE A 54 18.57 -10.75 12.97
C ILE A 54 19.44 -12.01 12.71
N PRO A 55 19.21 -13.16 13.38
CA PRO A 55 19.95 -14.37 13.08
C PRO A 55 19.81 -14.86 11.63
N VAL A 56 18.64 -14.70 11.03
CA VAL A 56 18.39 -15.07 9.62
C VAL A 56 19.26 -14.24 8.69
N ILE A 57 19.34 -12.92 8.92
CA ILE A 57 20.18 -12.02 8.13
C ILE A 57 21.67 -12.37 8.31
N GLU A 58 22.12 -12.55 9.54
CA GLU A 58 23.52 -12.83 9.84
C GLU A 58 23.99 -14.19 9.31
N GLN A 59 23.15 -15.22 9.35
CA GLN A 59 23.52 -16.59 8.98
C GLN A 59 23.30 -16.91 7.51
N HIS A 60 22.28 -16.35 6.88
CA HIS A 60 21.86 -16.76 5.55
C HIS A 60 22.06 -15.68 4.48
N ILE A 61 22.00 -14.40 4.83
CA ILE A 61 22.11 -13.30 3.87
C ILE A 61 23.52 -12.71 3.85
N LYS A 62 24.03 -12.30 4.99
CA LYS A 62 25.34 -11.67 5.13
C LYS A 62 26.47 -12.46 4.47
N PRO A 63 26.59 -13.80 4.63
CA PRO A 63 27.65 -14.58 3.96
C PRO A 63 27.53 -14.59 2.43
N GLN A 64 26.35 -14.39 1.90
CA GLN A 64 26.12 -14.33 0.45
C GLN A 64 26.50 -12.99 -0.17
N LEU A 65 26.54 -11.92 0.63
CA LEU A 65 26.80 -10.56 0.15
C LEU A 65 28.26 -10.12 0.37
N ILE A 66 28.93 -10.59 1.43
CA ILE A 66 30.31 -10.22 1.70
C ILE A 66 31.22 -10.61 0.52
N GLY A 67 32.01 -9.64 0.06
CA GLY A 67 32.94 -9.80 -1.06
C GLY A 67 32.28 -9.84 -2.46
N LYS A 68 31.00 -9.53 -2.56
CA LYS A 68 30.32 -9.36 -3.85
C LYS A 68 30.58 -7.96 -4.41
N GLU A 69 30.73 -7.87 -5.72
CA GLU A 69 30.74 -6.59 -6.43
C GLU A 69 29.36 -5.94 -6.36
N ALA A 70 29.35 -4.64 -6.06
CA ALA A 70 28.13 -3.82 -6.03
C ALA A 70 27.94 -3.11 -7.38
N ASP A 71 27.81 -3.85 -8.44
CA ASP A 71 27.78 -3.36 -9.82
C ASP A 71 26.46 -3.64 -10.58
N ASN A 72 25.68 -4.63 -10.10
CA ASN A 72 24.43 -5.04 -10.74
C ASN A 72 23.35 -5.36 -9.69
N PHE A 73 22.43 -4.41 -9.49
CA PHE A 73 21.35 -4.53 -8.52
C PHE A 73 20.41 -5.70 -8.85
N ARG A 74 20.01 -5.84 -10.12
CA ARG A 74 19.05 -6.88 -10.52
C ARG A 74 19.58 -8.28 -10.26
N ALA A 75 20.86 -8.52 -10.51
CA ALA A 75 21.50 -9.80 -10.23
C ALA A 75 21.59 -10.09 -8.72
N LEU A 76 22.00 -9.10 -7.93
CA LEU A 76 22.09 -9.21 -6.46
C LEU A 76 20.71 -9.41 -5.83
N ALA A 77 19.70 -8.65 -6.27
CA ALA A 77 18.33 -8.78 -5.78
C ALA A 77 17.75 -10.16 -6.13
N LYS A 78 18.00 -10.68 -7.34
CA LYS A 78 17.58 -12.02 -7.74
C LYS A 78 18.24 -13.10 -6.86
N MET A 79 19.52 -13.01 -6.64
CA MET A 79 20.26 -13.94 -5.79
C MET A 79 19.67 -13.95 -4.36
N MET A 80 19.39 -12.79 -3.79
CA MET A 80 18.79 -12.66 -2.47
C MET A 80 17.36 -13.22 -2.43
N GLU A 81 16.57 -13.03 -3.49
CA GLU A 81 15.21 -13.54 -3.62
C GLU A 81 15.14 -15.08 -3.64
N GLU A 82 16.19 -15.75 -4.10
CA GLU A 82 16.30 -17.22 -4.19
C GLU A 82 16.70 -17.86 -2.86
N ILE A 83 17.12 -17.08 -1.85
CA ILE A 83 17.49 -17.60 -0.53
C ILE A 83 16.25 -18.17 0.16
N GLN A 84 16.40 -19.41 0.65
CA GLN A 84 15.40 -20.10 1.46
C GLN A 84 16.01 -20.53 2.80
N VAL A 85 15.20 -20.45 3.85
CA VAL A 85 15.55 -20.94 5.18
C VAL A 85 14.53 -21.99 5.57
N ASP A 86 14.97 -23.21 5.87
CA ASP A 86 14.13 -24.37 6.17
C ASP A 86 13.08 -24.64 5.07
N GLY A 87 13.46 -24.45 3.80
CA GLY A 87 12.58 -24.63 2.65
C GLY A 87 11.51 -23.55 2.48
N LYS A 88 11.59 -22.49 3.27
CA LYS A 88 10.67 -21.34 3.20
C LYS A 88 11.38 -20.10 2.63
N ARG A 89 10.62 -19.34 1.88
CA ARG A 89 11.04 -18.03 1.39
C ARG A 89 11.29 -17.07 2.56
N LEU A 90 12.25 -16.17 2.41
CA LEU A 90 12.52 -15.13 3.40
C LEU A 90 11.28 -14.27 3.65
N HIS A 91 11.11 -13.79 4.87
CA HIS A 91 10.08 -12.82 5.24
C HIS A 91 10.11 -11.59 4.31
N THR A 92 8.95 -11.10 3.88
CA THR A 92 8.85 -9.97 2.94
C THR A 92 9.57 -8.72 3.45
N ALA A 93 9.52 -8.44 4.77
CA ALA A 93 10.27 -7.32 5.36
C ALA A 93 11.78 -7.42 5.12
N ILE A 94 12.36 -8.62 5.24
CA ILE A 94 13.79 -8.85 4.98
C ILE A 94 14.09 -8.62 3.49
N ARG A 95 13.30 -9.24 2.62
CA ARG A 95 13.45 -9.10 1.16
C ARG A 95 13.37 -7.63 0.75
N TYR A 96 12.42 -6.90 1.30
CA TYR A 96 12.22 -5.48 1.06
C TYR A 96 13.43 -4.65 1.54
N GLY A 97 13.82 -4.75 2.82
CA GLY A 97 14.90 -3.94 3.38
C GLY A 97 16.28 -4.27 2.80
N VAL A 98 16.57 -5.55 2.60
CA VAL A 98 17.86 -5.94 2.00
C VAL A 98 17.93 -5.49 0.55
N SER A 99 16.86 -5.60 -0.24
CA SER A 99 16.87 -5.11 -1.63
C SER A 99 17.04 -3.60 -1.72
N GLN A 100 16.48 -2.83 -0.78
CA GLN A 100 16.74 -1.39 -0.69
C GLN A 100 18.23 -1.10 -0.45
N ALA A 101 18.85 -1.78 0.54
CA ALA A 101 20.27 -1.62 0.83
C ALA A 101 21.16 -2.00 -0.35
N LEU A 102 20.80 -3.05 -1.11
CA LEU A 102 21.52 -3.45 -2.33
C LEU A 102 21.38 -2.40 -3.43
N LEU A 103 20.21 -1.84 -3.63
CA LEU A 103 20.01 -0.77 -4.63
C LEU A 103 20.81 0.49 -4.27
N ASP A 104 20.80 0.89 -2.99
CA ASP A 104 21.60 2.03 -2.51
C ASP A 104 23.10 1.73 -2.63
N ALA A 105 23.55 0.49 -2.35
CA ALA A 105 24.95 0.08 -2.50
C ALA A 105 25.41 0.19 -3.96
N VAL A 106 24.64 -0.35 -4.90
CA VAL A 106 24.98 -0.26 -6.33
C VAL A 106 24.98 1.19 -6.82
N ALA A 107 23.99 1.98 -6.38
CA ALA A 107 23.93 3.40 -6.74
C ALA A 107 25.15 4.17 -6.26
N ARG A 108 25.60 3.96 -5.02
CA ARG A 108 26.81 4.57 -4.43
C ARG A 108 28.08 4.09 -5.12
N ALA A 109 28.25 2.78 -5.29
CA ALA A 109 29.43 2.19 -5.91
C ALA A 109 29.63 2.65 -7.37
N THR A 110 28.54 2.92 -8.06
CA THR A 110 28.56 3.34 -9.47
C THR A 110 28.40 4.85 -9.69
N GLY A 111 28.25 5.63 -8.61
CA GLY A 111 28.06 7.09 -8.66
C GLY A 111 26.77 7.52 -9.36
N ARG A 112 25.73 6.70 -9.28
CA ARG A 112 24.40 6.94 -9.90
C ARG A 112 23.32 7.14 -8.83
N GLN A 113 22.19 7.66 -9.23
CA GLN A 113 20.98 7.64 -8.38
C GLN A 113 20.30 6.26 -8.47
N MET A 114 19.57 5.85 -7.45
CA MET A 114 18.83 4.58 -7.44
C MET A 114 17.86 4.44 -8.61
N CYS A 115 17.20 5.52 -9.02
CA CYS A 115 16.29 5.50 -10.17
C CYS A 115 17.04 5.28 -11.49
N GLU A 116 18.26 5.78 -11.63
CA GLU A 116 19.10 5.57 -12.81
C GLU A 116 19.57 4.11 -12.89
N VAL A 117 19.95 3.51 -11.77
CA VAL A 117 20.29 2.08 -11.69
C VAL A 117 19.11 1.21 -12.14
N VAL A 118 17.92 1.48 -11.59
CA VAL A 118 16.69 0.71 -11.96
C VAL A 118 16.36 0.93 -13.43
N ALA A 119 16.40 2.16 -13.93
CA ALA A 119 16.07 2.45 -15.32
C ALA A 119 17.01 1.71 -16.29
N ASP A 120 18.31 1.78 -16.05
CA ASP A 120 19.33 1.14 -16.87
C ASP A 120 19.20 -0.39 -16.87
N GLU A 121 19.15 -1.01 -15.68
CA GLU A 121 19.12 -2.47 -15.55
C GLU A 121 17.79 -3.13 -16.00
N TYR A 122 16.70 -2.37 -16.06
CA TYR A 122 15.40 -2.84 -16.55
C TYR A 122 15.04 -2.34 -17.95
N GLY A 123 15.94 -1.61 -18.61
CA GLY A 123 15.74 -1.10 -19.97
C GLY A 123 14.65 -0.04 -20.05
N CYS A 124 14.53 0.77 -19.00
CA CYS A 124 13.62 1.91 -18.90
C CYS A 124 14.39 3.22 -19.00
N THR A 125 13.68 4.33 -19.02
CA THR A 125 14.24 5.68 -18.90
C THR A 125 13.73 6.35 -17.64
N VAL A 126 14.54 7.17 -17.01
CA VAL A 126 14.09 8.03 -15.92
C VAL A 126 13.15 9.08 -16.51
N SER A 127 11.94 9.16 -15.98
CA SER A 127 10.95 10.17 -16.37
C SER A 127 11.27 11.50 -15.70
N ASP A 128 11.16 12.59 -16.45
CA ASP A 128 11.23 13.96 -15.96
C ASP A 128 9.85 14.49 -15.51
N HIS A 129 8.80 13.71 -15.71
CA HIS A 129 7.44 14.06 -15.28
C HIS A 129 7.27 13.83 -13.78
N PRO A 130 6.78 14.83 -13.03
CA PRO A 130 6.47 14.67 -11.62
C PRO A 130 5.44 13.55 -11.39
N ILE A 131 5.70 12.71 -10.40
CA ILE A 131 4.71 11.71 -9.96
C ILE A 131 3.61 12.44 -9.18
N PRO A 132 2.33 12.21 -9.50
CA PRO A 132 1.22 12.79 -8.73
C PRO A 132 1.30 12.41 -7.26
N ILE A 133 1.10 13.40 -6.37
CA ILE A 133 1.19 13.18 -4.93
C ILE A 133 -0.11 12.55 -4.42
N PHE A 134 0.02 11.34 -3.90
CA PHE A 134 -1.01 10.63 -3.13
C PHE A 134 -0.87 10.97 -1.64
N THR A 135 -1.99 11.24 -0.97
CA THR A 135 -1.99 11.63 0.45
C THR A 135 -2.94 10.79 1.28
N GLN A 136 -2.61 10.61 2.55
CA GLN A 136 -3.35 9.77 3.50
C GLN A 136 -3.78 10.58 4.73
N SER A 137 -5.07 10.62 5.02
CA SER A 137 -5.64 11.41 6.11
C SER A 137 -5.52 10.77 7.50
N GLY A 138 -5.37 9.46 7.55
CA GLY A 138 -5.54 8.72 8.80
C GLY A 138 -6.98 8.87 9.34
N ASP A 139 -7.11 8.86 10.67
CA ASP A 139 -8.43 8.97 11.32
C ASP A 139 -8.99 10.40 11.35
N ASP A 140 -8.14 11.43 11.30
CA ASP A 140 -8.58 12.84 11.24
C ASP A 140 -8.88 13.26 9.78
N ARG A 141 -9.83 12.57 9.17
CA ARG A 141 -10.13 12.68 7.76
C ARG A 141 -10.73 14.03 7.31
N TYR A 142 -11.27 14.82 8.23
CA TYR A 142 -11.81 16.15 7.93
C TYR A 142 -10.71 17.24 7.93
N ASN A 143 -10.01 17.43 9.05
CA ASN A 143 -8.98 18.47 9.14
C ASN A 143 -7.79 18.18 8.24
N ASN A 144 -7.41 16.90 8.07
CA ASN A 144 -6.30 16.55 7.19
C ASN A 144 -6.67 16.72 5.71
N ALA A 145 -7.94 16.53 5.32
CA ALA A 145 -8.38 16.82 3.95
C ALA A 145 -8.18 18.30 3.60
N ASP A 146 -8.48 19.22 4.50
CA ASP A 146 -8.24 20.65 4.29
C ASP A 146 -6.77 20.97 3.99
N LYS A 147 -5.85 20.34 4.75
CA LYS A 147 -4.40 20.50 4.52
C LYS A 147 -3.97 19.98 3.14
N MET A 148 -4.57 18.87 2.69
CA MET A 148 -4.28 18.27 1.38
C MET A 148 -4.78 19.16 0.24
N ILE A 149 -5.98 19.70 0.38
CA ILE A 149 -6.57 20.65 -0.60
C ILE A 149 -5.68 21.89 -0.73
N ILE A 150 -5.28 22.50 0.40
CA ILE A 150 -4.41 23.68 0.42
C ILE A 150 -3.06 23.39 -0.26
N LYS A 151 -2.54 22.16 -0.11
CA LYS A 151 -1.27 21.75 -0.73
C LYS A 151 -1.41 21.27 -2.17
N GLY A 152 -2.61 21.24 -2.72
CA GLY A 152 -2.84 20.80 -4.10
C GLY A 152 -2.52 19.32 -4.34
N ALA A 153 -2.79 18.43 -3.36
CA ALA A 153 -2.56 16.99 -3.53
C ALA A 153 -3.36 16.45 -4.71
N ALA A 154 -2.72 15.61 -5.55
CA ALA A 154 -3.36 15.05 -6.74
C ALA A 154 -4.39 13.96 -6.40
N VAL A 155 -4.16 13.21 -5.31
CA VAL A 155 -5.05 12.16 -4.82
C VAL A 155 -5.24 12.33 -3.32
N LEU A 156 -6.48 12.46 -2.88
CA LEU A 156 -6.85 12.68 -1.48
C LEU A 156 -8.22 12.09 -1.17
N PRO A 157 -8.57 11.87 0.08
CA PRO A 157 -7.74 11.91 1.27
C PRO A 157 -7.23 10.53 1.70
N HIS A 158 -7.45 9.46 0.92
CA HIS A 158 -7.31 8.06 1.35
C HIS A 158 -7.92 7.87 2.74
N ALA A 159 -9.21 8.21 2.85
CA ALA A 159 -9.92 8.12 4.11
C ALA A 159 -10.15 6.66 4.51
N LEU A 160 -9.83 6.33 5.76
CA LEU A 160 -9.95 4.98 6.28
C LEU A 160 -11.38 4.73 6.79
N ILE A 161 -12.16 3.93 6.06
CA ILE A 161 -13.54 3.55 6.42
C ILE A 161 -13.55 2.10 6.91
N ASN A 162 -12.86 1.84 7.99
CA ASN A 162 -12.60 0.51 8.55
C ASN A 162 -13.59 0.09 9.66
N ASN A 163 -14.75 0.70 9.74
CA ASN A 163 -15.81 0.35 10.69
C ASN A 163 -17.18 0.67 10.10
N VAL A 164 -18.07 -0.33 10.07
CA VAL A 164 -19.41 -0.18 9.49
C VAL A 164 -20.24 0.82 10.29
N GLU A 165 -20.37 0.64 11.60
CA GLU A 165 -21.27 1.46 12.42
C GLU A 165 -20.86 2.93 12.49
N THR A 166 -19.56 3.19 12.71
CA THR A 166 -19.08 4.54 13.03
C THR A 166 -18.65 5.34 11.82
N LYS A 167 -18.23 4.67 10.71
CA LYS A 167 -17.63 5.34 9.55
C LYS A 167 -18.39 5.13 8.24
N LEU A 168 -18.92 3.92 7.97
CA LEU A 168 -19.73 3.66 6.79
C LEU A 168 -21.21 4.10 7.02
N GLY A 169 -21.80 3.72 8.14
CA GLY A 169 -23.22 3.73 8.43
C GLY A 169 -23.88 2.41 8.05
N ALA A 170 -24.98 2.04 8.71
CA ALA A 170 -25.67 0.76 8.50
C ALA A 170 -26.15 0.57 7.05
N HIS A 171 -26.43 1.67 6.36
CA HIS A 171 -26.83 1.71 4.94
C HIS A 171 -25.86 2.55 4.08
N GLY A 172 -24.64 2.80 4.57
CA GLY A 172 -23.65 3.60 3.88
C GLY A 172 -23.83 5.13 4.01
N GLU A 173 -24.79 5.59 4.80
CA GLU A 173 -25.20 7.00 4.91
C GLU A 173 -24.07 7.91 5.43
N LYS A 174 -23.20 7.42 6.31
CA LYS A 174 -22.10 8.23 6.85
C LYS A 174 -20.98 8.44 5.84
N LEU A 175 -20.64 7.40 5.07
CA LEU A 175 -19.66 7.55 4.00
C LEU A 175 -20.21 8.42 2.87
N LEU A 176 -21.48 8.26 2.50
CA LEU A 176 -22.12 9.12 1.50
C LEU A 176 -22.05 10.59 1.91
N ALA A 177 -22.42 10.91 3.15
CA ALA A 177 -22.32 12.28 3.67
C ALA A 177 -20.88 12.81 3.66
N TYR A 178 -19.90 11.95 3.98
CA TYR A 178 -18.50 12.32 3.93
C TYR A 178 -18.01 12.63 2.51
N VAL A 179 -18.37 11.82 1.52
CA VAL A 179 -17.99 12.05 0.11
C VAL A 179 -18.63 13.34 -0.42
N GLN A 180 -19.91 13.60 -0.09
CA GLN A 180 -20.59 14.86 -0.42
C GLN A 180 -19.88 16.08 0.20
N TRP A 181 -19.56 15.99 1.50
CA TRP A 181 -18.82 17.04 2.19
C TRP A 181 -17.47 17.28 1.53
N LEU A 182 -16.72 16.22 1.21
CA LEU A 182 -15.39 16.30 0.63
C LEU A 182 -15.41 17.00 -0.75
N SER A 183 -16.33 16.60 -1.62
CA SER A 183 -16.51 17.22 -2.93
C SER A 183 -16.82 18.73 -2.80
N GLN A 184 -17.79 19.09 -1.95
CA GLN A 184 -18.14 20.48 -1.70
C GLN A 184 -16.98 21.26 -1.06
N ARG A 185 -16.22 20.62 -0.15
CA ARG A 185 -15.07 21.24 0.50
C ARG A 185 -13.97 21.59 -0.48
N ILE A 186 -13.65 20.69 -1.42
CA ILE A 186 -12.67 20.97 -2.47
C ILE A 186 -13.13 22.16 -3.33
N VAL A 187 -14.37 22.15 -3.79
CA VAL A 187 -14.92 23.26 -4.59
C VAL A 187 -14.84 24.60 -3.86
N SER A 188 -15.12 24.59 -2.55
CA SER A 188 -15.11 25.83 -1.74
C SER A 188 -13.71 26.33 -1.38
N MET A 189 -12.72 25.44 -1.32
CA MET A 189 -11.37 25.78 -0.85
C MET A 189 -10.33 25.93 -1.95
N ARG A 190 -10.55 25.34 -3.13
CA ARG A 190 -9.60 25.45 -4.24
C ARG A 190 -9.49 26.90 -4.70
N THR A 191 -8.26 27.34 -4.90
CA THR A 191 -7.94 28.69 -5.43
C THR A 191 -7.81 28.70 -6.95
N ASP A 192 -7.68 27.52 -7.55
CA ASP A 192 -7.60 27.28 -8.98
C ASP A 192 -8.73 26.33 -9.38
N GLU A 193 -9.60 26.79 -10.27
CA GLU A 193 -10.74 25.98 -10.76
C GLU A 193 -10.30 24.74 -11.56
N SER A 194 -9.08 24.75 -12.11
CA SER A 194 -8.49 23.59 -12.79
C SER A 194 -8.03 22.49 -11.83
N TYR A 195 -7.90 22.78 -10.53
CA TYR A 195 -7.56 21.76 -9.53
C TYR A 195 -8.69 20.75 -9.38
N SER A 196 -8.44 19.54 -9.88
CA SER A 196 -9.39 18.44 -9.91
C SER A 196 -8.72 17.15 -9.40
N PRO A 197 -8.60 17.00 -8.07
CA PRO A 197 -7.98 15.80 -7.50
C PRO A 197 -8.86 14.57 -7.65
N VAL A 198 -8.24 13.40 -7.60
CA VAL A 198 -8.96 12.13 -7.45
C VAL A 198 -9.33 11.94 -5.98
N LEU A 199 -10.60 11.65 -5.72
CA LEU A 199 -11.07 11.26 -4.38
C LEU A 199 -10.77 9.78 -4.18
N HIS A 200 -9.99 9.45 -3.15
CA HIS A 200 -9.60 8.09 -2.84
C HIS A 200 -10.08 7.69 -1.45
N ILE A 201 -10.87 6.63 -1.37
CA ILE A 201 -11.47 6.12 -0.13
C ILE A 201 -11.09 4.66 0.04
N ASP A 202 -10.43 4.33 1.15
CA ASP A 202 -10.14 2.95 1.54
C ASP A 202 -11.24 2.45 2.50
N VAL A 203 -12.06 1.54 2.01
CA VAL A 203 -13.24 1.08 2.75
C VAL A 203 -13.01 -0.21 3.53
N TYR A 204 -11.82 -0.81 3.48
CA TYR A 204 -11.45 -1.98 4.31
C TYR A 204 -12.51 -3.11 4.32
N GLY A 205 -13.17 -3.35 3.20
CA GLY A 205 -14.20 -4.38 3.08
C GLY A 205 -15.54 -4.03 3.69
N THR A 206 -15.72 -2.82 4.25
CA THR A 206 -16.98 -2.47 4.94
C THR A 206 -18.18 -2.41 4.00
N ILE A 207 -18.00 -2.14 2.71
CA ILE A 207 -19.10 -2.20 1.71
C ILE A 207 -19.57 -3.65 1.59
N GLY A 208 -18.65 -4.59 1.34
CA GLY A 208 -18.98 -6.02 1.26
C GLY A 208 -19.58 -6.56 2.55
N ALA A 209 -19.09 -6.12 3.70
CA ALA A 209 -19.64 -6.51 5.00
C ALA A 209 -21.08 -5.99 5.22
N ALA A 210 -21.40 -4.76 4.77
CA ALA A 210 -22.72 -4.16 4.95
C ALA A 210 -23.75 -4.65 3.93
N PHE A 211 -23.36 -4.81 2.67
CA PHE A 211 -24.29 -5.14 1.57
C PHE A 211 -24.24 -6.62 1.16
N GLY A 212 -23.23 -7.37 1.62
CA GLY A 212 -22.97 -8.77 1.29
C GLY A 212 -22.02 -8.93 0.11
N ASN A 213 -20.92 -9.68 0.29
CA ASN A 213 -19.83 -9.87 -0.68
C ASN A 213 -20.26 -10.44 -2.05
N THR A 214 -21.42 -11.09 -2.13
CA THR A 214 -21.98 -11.65 -3.37
C THR A 214 -23.19 -10.88 -3.91
N ASN A 215 -23.62 -9.85 -3.20
CA ASN A 215 -24.73 -9.00 -3.62
C ASN A 215 -24.21 -7.82 -4.46
N TYR A 216 -23.66 -8.15 -5.62
CA TYR A 216 -23.02 -7.17 -6.51
C TYR A 216 -23.97 -6.05 -6.94
N ALA A 217 -25.27 -6.36 -7.10
CA ALA A 217 -26.27 -5.37 -7.49
C ALA A 217 -26.41 -4.28 -6.41
N ALA A 218 -26.58 -4.66 -5.12
CA ALA A 218 -26.73 -3.71 -4.03
C ALA A 218 -25.43 -2.91 -3.80
N MET A 219 -24.27 -3.56 -3.93
CA MET A 219 -22.98 -2.88 -3.83
C MET A 219 -22.81 -1.85 -4.95
N ALA A 220 -23.15 -2.22 -6.19
CA ALA A 220 -23.06 -1.32 -7.33
C ALA A 220 -24.08 -0.16 -7.24
N ASP A 221 -25.29 -0.39 -6.74
CA ASP A 221 -26.26 0.68 -6.47
C ASP A 221 -25.68 1.69 -5.47
N TYR A 222 -25.09 1.21 -4.39
CA TYR A 222 -24.46 2.08 -3.40
C TYR A 222 -23.24 2.82 -3.96
N ILE A 223 -22.36 2.14 -4.68
CA ILE A 223 -21.17 2.74 -5.30
C ILE A 223 -21.57 3.83 -6.30
N ALA A 224 -22.66 3.63 -7.08
CA ALA A 224 -23.18 4.65 -7.97
C ALA A 224 -23.63 5.91 -7.21
N THR A 225 -24.19 5.77 -6.01
CA THR A 225 -24.52 6.95 -5.17
C THR A 225 -23.30 7.69 -4.70
N LEU A 226 -22.19 6.98 -4.40
CA LEU A 226 -20.92 7.60 -4.04
C LEU A 226 -20.26 8.30 -5.23
N GLU A 227 -20.29 7.68 -6.42
CA GLU A 227 -19.80 8.31 -7.66
C GLU A 227 -20.51 9.64 -7.94
N GLU A 228 -21.85 9.65 -7.85
CA GLU A 228 -22.63 10.89 -8.02
C GLU A 228 -22.29 11.95 -6.98
N ALA A 229 -22.14 11.53 -5.72
CA ALA A 229 -21.77 12.42 -4.62
C ALA A 229 -20.37 13.01 -4.75
N ALA A 230 -19.46 12.31 -5.42
CA ALA A 230 -18.08 12.75 -5.64
C ALA A 230 -17.96 13.83 -6.74
N LYS A 231 -18.96 13.98 -7.61
CA LYS A 231 -18.90 14.93 -8.72
C LYS A 231 -18.61 16.37 -8.26
N PRO A 232 -17.77 17.11 -9.00
CA PRO A 232 -17.27 16.81 -10.35
C PRO A 232 -15.96 15.98 -10.38
N PHE A 233 -15.52 15.44 -9.27
CA PHE A 233 -14.25 14.73 -9.13
C PHE A 233 -14.42 13.24 -9.43
N HIS A 234 -13.33 12.61 -9.88
CA HIS A 234 -13.26 11.16 -9.98
C HIS A 234 -13.15 10.51 -8.60
N LEU A 235 -13.89 9.41 -8.41
CA LEU A 235 -13.83 8.61 -7.19
C LEU A 235 -13.01 7.34 -7.44
N ARG A 236 -12.23 6.94 -6.43
CA ARG A 236 -11.57 5.64 -6.34
C ARG A 236 -11.92 4.99 -5.01
N ILE A 237 -12.32 3.73 -5.06
CA ILE A 237 -12.64 2.94 -3.87
C ILE A 237 -11.65 1.79 -3.77
N GLU A 238 -10.91 1.75 -2.66
CA GLU A 238 -9.99 0.67 -2.33
C GLU A 238 -10.66 -0.32 -1.38
N GLY A 239 -10.47 -1.62 -1.66
CA GLY A 239 -10.88 -2.71 -0.78
C GLY A 239 -12.40 -2.79 -0.53
N PRO A 240 -13.29 -2.78 -1.57
CA PRO A 240 -14.74 -2.80 -1.34
C PRO A 240 -15.26 -4.13 -0.78
N MET A 241 -14.54 -5.24 -1.01
CA MET A 241 -14.95 -6.59 -0.59
C MET A 241 -14.51 -6.87 0.84
N ASP A 242 -15.37 -7.55 1.62
CA ASP A 242 -15.00 -8.06 2.92
C ASP A 242 -13.81 -9.03 2.79
N CYS A 243 -12.76 -8.78 3.57
CA CYS A 243 -11.50 -9.51 3.54
C CYS A 243 -11.45 -10.68 4.55
N ASP A 244 -12.49 -10.89 5.35
CA ASP A 244 -12.58 -11.98 6.34
C ASP A 244 -12.89 -13.33 5.67
N CYS A 245 -12.25 -13.59 4.53
CA CYS A 245 -12.36 -14.83 3.76
C CYS A 245 -11.00 -15.19 3.15
N ASP A 246 -10.94 -16.38 2.53
CA ASP A 246 -9.76 -16.78 1.79
C ASP A 246 -9.56 -15.92 0.52
N ARG A 247 -8.34 -15.92 0.00
CA ARG A 247 -7.95 -15.09 -1.14
C ARG A 247 -8.77 -15.40 -2.41
N GLU A 248 -9.07 -16.67 -2.67
CA GLU A 248 -9.80 -17.07 -3.87
C GLU A 248 -11.24 -16.55 -3.83
N THR A 249 -11.90 -16.70 -2.69
CA THR A 249 -13.24 -16.13 -2.43
C THR A 249 -13.24 -14.62 -2.60
N GLN A 250 -12.25 -13.92 -2.04
CA GLN A 250 -12.12 -12.46 -2.17
C GLN A 250 -11.94 -12.02 -3.62
N MET A 251 -11.04 -12.68 -4.36
CA MET A 251 -10.77 -12.36 -5.76
C MET A 251 -11.98 -12.64 -6.66
N THR A 252 -12.71 -13.73 -6.41
CA THR A 252 -13.95 -14.05 -7.13
C THR A 252 -15.02 -12.99 -6.89
N ALA A 253 -15.20 -12.57 -5.65
CA ALA A 253 -16.15 -11.54 -5.29
C ALA A 253 -15.78 -10.18 -5.92
N LEU A 254 -14.50 -9.81 -5.89
CA LEU A 254 -14.03 -8.58 -6.53
C LEU A 254 -14.27 -8.62 -8.05
N ALA A 255 -13.97 -9.72 -8.73
CA ALA A 255 -14.22 -9.87 -10.16
C ALA A 255 -15.72 -9.75 -10.50
N GLY A 256 -16.59 -10.32 -9.66
CA GLY A 256 -18.05 -10.20 -9.81
C GLY A 256 -18.54 -8.77 -9.65
N LEU A 257 -18.03 -8.05 -8.65
CA LEU A 257 -18.38 -6.62 -8.49
C LEU A 257 -17.86 -5.78 -9.66
N THR A 258 -16.62 -5.98 -10.10
CA THR A 258 -16.05 -5.24 -11.23
C THR A 258 -16.90 -5.45 -12.50
N ALA A 259 -17.28 -6.69 -12.81
CA ALA A 259 -18.14 -7.00 -13.96
C ALA A 259 -19.52 -6.32 -13.87
N GLU A 260 -20.08 -6.21 -12.67
CA GLU A 260 -21.36 -5.52 -12.47
C GLU A 260 -21.24 -4.00 -12.63
N LEU A 261 -20.16 -3.40 -12.13
CA LEU A 261 -19.87 -1.98 -12.32
C LEU A 261 -19.65 -1.64 -13.80
N ASP A 262 -18.85 -2.44 -14.51
CA ASP A 262 -18.59 -2.29 -15.94
C ASP A 262 -19.89 -2.38 -16.75
N ARG A 263 -20.74 -3.38 -16.45
CA ARG A 263 -22.06 -3.57 -17.10
C ARG A 263 -22.97 -2.35 -16.95
N ARG A 264 -22.84 -1.62 -15.83
CA ARG A 264 -23.63 -0.40 -15.54
C ARG A 264 -22.96 0.88 -16.01
N GLY A 265 -21.71 0.83 -16.45
CA GLY A 265 -20.93 2.00 -16.83
C GLY A 265 -20.53 2.89 -15.64
N ILE A 266 -20.43 2.32 -14.43
CA ILE A 266 -20.02 3.02 -13.21
C ILE A 266 -18.47 3.07 -13.20
N GLN A 267 -17.92 4.27 -13.13
CA GLN A 267 -16.47 4.50 -13.22
C GLN A 267 -15.90 4.95 -11.88
N VAL A 268 -15.48 4.01 -11.06
CA VAL A 268 -14.84 4.24 -9.75
C VAL A 268 -13.54 3.46 -9.62
#